data_904aba7daf2b8781431ae4a3c8fda984
#
_entry.id   904aba7daf2b8781431ae4a3c8fda984
#
_cell.length_a   1.000
_cell.length_b   1.000
_cell.length_c   1.000
_cell.angle_alpha   90.00
_cell.angle_beta   90.00
_cell.angle_gamma   90.00
#
_symmetry.space_group_name_H-M   'P 1'
#
loop_
_entity.id
_entity.type
_entity.pdbx_description
1 polymer ?
#
loop_
_entity_poly.entity_id
_entity_poly.type
_entity_poly.pdbx_seq_one_letter_code
_entity_poly.pdbx_strand_id
1 'polypeptide(L)'
;MNPCIITVAITGSVPRKKDTPAVPVTVAEQIESTHEAFEAGATVAHIHVRDDQENSSSDPDRFAAVQEGIDKFCPGMIVQFSTGARGRKLEERGGMLPHRPDMASLATGSVNFPTFVNENPPDFIRGLARTMLDYDIKPECELFDLAMLYNVGDLVQEGLLKKPPHVQFVLGIKNALPARREILEFEIAQLKKILPDATWGAAGLGRHQLEVNHWALELGGHCRTGLEDNIRFDKDRLAKSNAELVARVAALCAQYGRRPATAAEARKILGLRPSRI
;
A
#
# COMPACT_ATOMS: atom_id res chain seq x y z
N MET A 1 5.09 -19.41 14.22
CA MET A 1 4.42 -19.03 12.95
C MET A 1 5.08 -17.77 12.40
N ASN A 2 5.41 -17.75 11.11
CA ASN A 2 6.05 -16.60 10.48
C ASN A 2 5.09 -15.39 10.40
N PRO A 3 5.52 -14.18 10.78
CA PRO A 3 4.67 -13.00 10.74
C PRO A 3 4.34 -12.59 9.30
N CYS A 4 3.10 -12.14 9.07
CA CYS A 4 2.64 -11.54 7.83
C CYS A 4 2.21 -10.10 8.10
N ILE A 5 2.82 -9.13 7.43
CA ILE A 5 2.36 -7.75 7.44
C ILE A 5 1.03 -7.70 6.68
N ILE A 6 0.02 -7.08 7.28
CA ILE A 6 -1.25 -6.79 6.63
C ILE A 6 -1.34 -5.27 6.45
N THR A 7 -1.25 -4.84 5.20
CA THR A 7 -1.49 -3.44 4.82
C THR A 7 -2.98 -3.24 4.55
N VAL A 8 -3.59 -2.26 5.20
CA VAL A 8 -4.95 -1.84 4.90
C VAL A 8 -4.95 -0.58 4.04
N ALA A 9 -5.51 -0.67 2.84
CA ALA A 9 -5.73 0.45 1.93
C ALA A 9 -7.16 0.95 2.09
N ILE A 10 -7.33 2.01 2.90
CA ILE A 10 -8.63 2.33 3.50
C ILE A 10 -9.61 3.04 2.57
N THR A 11 -9.12 3.94 1.69
CA THR A 11 -9.98 4.89 0.96
C THR A 11 -9.74 4.87 -0.54
N GLY A 12 -8.47 4.93 -0.96
CA GLY A 12 -8.09 5.05 -2.37
C GLY A 12 -8.60 6.31 -3.05
N SER A 13 -8.60 6.26 -4.38
CA SER A 13 -9.03 7.37 -5.23
C SER A 13 -10.28 7.07 -6.09
N VAL A 14 -10.81 5.84 -6.05
CA VAL A 14 -11.89 5.38 -6.92
C VAL A 14 -13.22 5.23 -6.20
N PRO A 15 -13.35 4.42 -5.11
CA PRO A 15 -14.64 4.17 -4.48
C PRO A 15 -15.23 5.46 -3.87
N ARG A 16 -16.53 5.60 -3.92
CA ARG A 16 -17.30 6.72 -3.40
C ARG A 16 -18.33 6.24 -2.39
N LYS A 17 -18.87 7.15 -1.56
CA LYS A 17 -19.98 6.86 -0.64
C LYS A 17 -21.21 6.28 -1.35
N LYS A 18 -21.46 6.68 -2.60
CA LYS A 18 -22.56 6.12 -3.42
C LYS A 18 -22.33 4.66 -3.82
N ASP A 19 -21.08 4.19 -3.91
CA ASP A 19 -20.73 2.81 -4.27
C ASP A 19 -20.80 1.91 -3.04
N THR A 20 -20.39 2.41 -1.90
CA THR A 20 -20.54 1.81 -0.58
C THR A 20 -20.42 2.86 0.53
N PRO A 21 -21.34 2.89 1.52
CA PRO A 21 -21.24 3.84 2.64
C PRO A 21 -20.03 3.56 3.55
N ALA A 22 -19.42 2.38 3.43
CA ALA A 22 -18.28 1.95 4.24
C ALA A 22 -16.96 2.65 3.89
N VAL A 23 -16.83 3.27 2.70
CA VAL A 23 -15.59 4.00 2.33
C VAL A 23 -15.40 5.21 3.23
N PRO A 24 -14.28 5.32 3.99
CA PRO A 24 -13.99 6.47 4.81
C PRO A 24 -13.49 7.63 3.95
N VAL A 25 -14.15 8.78 3.98
CA VAL A 25 -13.82 9.95 3.17
C VAL A 25 -13.25 11.08 4.01
N THR A 26 -13.92 11.42 5.13
CA THR A 26 -13.46 12.47 6.03
C THR A 26 -12.27 12.03 6.88
N VAL A 27 -11.52 12.98 7.42
CA VAL A 27 -10.40 12.70 8.33
C VAL A 27 -10.85 11.82 9.50
N ALA A 28 -11.98 12.15 10.12
CA ALA A 28 -12.52 11.39 11.27
C ALA A 28 -12.88 9.95 10.87
N GLU A 29 -13.56 9.75 9.74
CA GLU A 29 -13.89 8.42 9.24
C GLU A 29 -12.63 7.60 8.90
N GLN A 30 -11.59 8.24 8.34
CA GLN A 30 -10.32 7.55 8.04
C GLN A 30 -9.60 7.10 9.30
N ILE A 31 -9.57 7.93 10.33
CA ILE A 31 -8.98 7.59 11.63
C ILE A 31 -9.74 6.43 12.28
N GLU A 32 -11.07 6.50 12.33
CA GLU A 32 -11.91 5.45 12.91
C GLU A 32 -11.75 4.13 12.15
N SER A 33 -11.87 4.17 10.83
CA SER A 33 -11.71 2.97 9.97
C SER A 33 -10.31 2.36 10.07
N THR A 34 -9.27 3.19 10.27
CA THR A 34 -7.90 2.71 10.48
C THR A 34 -7.76 2.06 11.85
N HIS A 35 -8.37 2.64 12.89
CA HIS A 35 -8.35 2.07 14.24
C HIS A 35 -9.06 0.70 14.28
N GLU A 36 -10.25 0.58 13.69
CA GLU A 36 -10.92 -0.71 13.57
C GLU A 36 -10.09 -1.76 12.82
N ALA A 37 -9.41 -1.34 11.74
CA ALA A 37 -8.54 -2.22 10.98
C ALA A 37 -7.26 -2.63 11.75
N PHE A 38 -6.71 -1.73 12.56
CA PHE A 38 -5.60 -2.00 13.47
C PHE A 38 -5.99 -3.07 14.50
N GLU A 39 -7.13 -2.94 15.15
CA GLU A 39 -7.66 -3.93 16.10
C GLU A 39 -7.92 -5.29 15.42
N ALA A 40 -8.27 -5.29 14.11
CA ALA A 40 -8.44 -6.49 13.32
C ALA A 40 -7.12 -7.15 12.86
N GLY A 41 -5.96 -6.50 13.10
CA GLY A 41 -4.63 -7.04 12.83
C GLY A 41 -3.86 -6.41 11.68
N ALA A 42 -4.29 -5.26 11.14
CA ALA A 42 -3.49 -4.48 10.21
C ALA A 42 -2.32 -3.79 10.93
N THR A 43 -1.16 -3.71 10.28
CA THR A 43 0.03 -3.06 10.83
C THR A 43 0.56 -1.92 9.98
N VAL A 44 0.08 -1.79 8.74
CA VAL A 44 0.36 -0.67 7.84
C VAL A 44 -0.96 -0.09 7.36
N ALA A 45 -1.11 1.24 7.43
CA ALA A 45 -2.24 1.98 6.86
C ALA A 45 -1.77 2.73 5.60
N HIS A 46 -2.32 2.38 4.44
CA HIS A 46 -2.13 3.09 3.18
C HIS A 46 -3.21 4.17 3.04
N ILE A 47 -2.77 5.42 3.02
CA ILE A 47 -3.63 6.59 3.17
C ILE A 47 -3.71 7.39 1.86
N HIS A 48 -4.92 7.60 1.40
CA HIS A 48 -5.33 8.65 0.48
C HIS A 48 -6.25 9.62 1.19
N VAL A 49 -6.12 10.91 0.93
CA VAL A 49 -7.09 11.88 1.43
C VAL A 49 -8.02 12.38 0.31
N ARG A 50 -9.20 12.81 0.69
CA ARG A 50 -10.23 13.34 -0.20
C ARG A 50 -10.62 14.76 0.20
N ASP A 51 -11.09 15.55 -0.78
CA ASP A 51 -11.77 16.82 -0.51
C ASP A 51 -13.22 16.59 -0.05
N ASP A 52 -13.92 17.67 0.24
CA ASP A 52 -15.30 17.61 0.73
C ASP A 52 -16.32 17.15 -0.34
N GLN A 53 -15.90 17.07 -1.60
CA GLN A 53 -16.65 16.54 -2.73
C GLN A 53 -16.22 15.09 -3.09
N GLU A 54 -15.50 14.45 -2.19
CA GLU A 54 -14.94 13.09 -2.37
C GLU A 54 -13.90 12.97 -3.50
N ASN A 55 -13.35 14.05 -4.03
CA ASN A 55 -12.28 13.95 -5.02
C ASN A 55 -10.95 13.66 -4.35
N SER A 56 -10.02 12.97 -5.06
CA SER A 56 -8.64 12.82 -4.59
C SER A 56 -8.01 14.16 -4.31
N SER A 57 -7.33 14.28 -3.17
CA SER A 57 -6.66 15.50 -2.74
C SER A 57 -5.18 15.23 -2.46
N SER A 58 -4.34 16.24 -2.67
CA SER A 58 -2.93 16.26 -2.25
C SER A 58 -2.72 17.17 -1.03
N ASP A 59 -3.79 17.60 -0.38
CA ASP A 59 -3.77 18.52 0.76
C ASP A 59 -2.89 17.97 1.90
N PRO A 60 -1.74 18.60 2.20
CA PRO A 60 -0.82 18.12 3.23
C PRO A 60 -1.43 18.16 4.63
N ASP A 61 -2.29 19.13 4.91
CA ASP A 61 -2.90 19.30 6.24
C ASP A 61 -3.88 18.16 6.53
N ARG A 62 -4.61 17.68 5.52
CA ARG A 62 -5.48 16.51 5.68
C ARG A 62 -4.67 15.23 5.93
N PHE A 63 -3.54 15.04 5.24
CA PHE A 63 -2.63 13.93 5.50
C PHE A 63 -2.06 14.00 6.94
N ALA A 64 -1.63 15.19 7.37
CA ALA A 64 -1.12 15.40 8.72
C ALA A 64 -2.17 15.09 9.78
N ALA A 65 -3.41 15.56 9.60
CA ALA A 65 -4.50 15.31 10.54
C ALA A 65 -4.87 13.82 10.65
N VAL A 66 -4.87 13.08 9.52
CA VAL A 66 -5.07 11.61 9.55
C VAL A 66 -3.93 10.93 10.27
N GLN A 67 -2.66 11.30 10.00
CA GLN A 67 -1.48 10.74 10.66
C GLN A 67 -1.54 10.98 12.17
N GLU A 68 -1.84 12.20 12.62
CA GLU A 68 -1.95 12.54 14.04
C GLU A 68 -3.01 11.66 14.75
N GLY A 69 -4.16 11.46 14.10
CA GLY A 69 -5.19 10.59 14.64
C GLY A 69 -4.75 9.12 14.71
N ILE A 70 -4.06 8.61 13.69
CA ILE A 70 -3.53 7.25 13.69
C ILE A 70 -2.46 7.09 14.78
N ASP A 71 -1.53 8.01 14.88
CA ASP A 71 -0.49 8.01 15.91
C ASP A 71 -1.11 7.96 17.31
N LYS A 72 -2.23 8.68 17.54
CA LYS A 72 -2.93 8.72 18.82
C LYS A 72 -3.69 7.44 19.17
N PHE A 73 -4.39 6.84 18.20
CA PHE A 73 -5.34 5.75 18.44
C PHE A 73 -4.82 4.37 18.04
N CYS A 74 -3.75 4.28 17.23
CA CYS A 74 -3.18 3.03 16.72
C CYS A 74 -1.68 2.96 17.06
N PRO A 75 -1.30 2.77 18.34
CA PRO A 75 0.09 2.90 18.77
C PRO A 75 1.02 1.95 18.01
N GLY A 76 2.03 2.54 17.37
CA GLY A 76 3.05 1.80 16.61
C GLY A 76 2.65 1.41 15.19
N MET A 77 1.41 1.61 14.76
CA MET A 77 1.00 1.39 13.38
C MET A 77 1.88 2.16 12.39
N ILE A 78 2.19 1.56 11.27
CA ILE A 78 3.01 2.17 10.22
C ILE A 78 2.08 2.99 9.32
N VAL A 79 2.36 4.29 9.20
CA VAL A 79 1.61 5.20 8.33
C VAL A 79 2.33 5.31 6.99
N GLN A 80 1.59 5.01 5.92
CA GLN A 80 2.07 5.10 4.54
C GLN A 80 1.21 6.09 3.74
N PHE A 81 1.81 7.14 3.20
CA PHE A 81 1.12 8.11 2.35
C PHE A 81 1.18 7.72 0.88
N SER A 82 0.06 7.84 0.18
CA SER A 82 0.00 7.62 -1.26
C SER A 82 0.50 8.84 -2.05
N THR A 83 1.42 8.60 -2.97
CA THR A 83 1.86 9.58 -3.98
C THR A 83 1.17 9.39 -5.34
N GLY A 84 0.07 8.66 -5.39
CA GLY A 84 -0.65 8.33 -6.63
C GLY A 84 -1.11 9.55 -7.44
N ALA A 85 -1.33 9.37 -8.75
CA ALA A 85 -1.53 10.46 -9.70
C ALA A 85 -2.99 10.90 -9.92
N ARG A 86 -3.98 10.03 -9.62
CA ARG A 86 -5.37 10.32 -9.99
C ARG A 86 -5.85 11.68 -9.47
N GLY A 87 -6.25 12.56 -10.41
CA GLY A 87 -6.75 13.89 -10.08
C GLY A 87 -5.72 14.88 -9.52
N ARG A 88 -4.41 14.56 -9.65
CA ARG A 88 -3.30 15.38 -9.11
C ARG A 88 -2.26 15.67 -10.18
N LYS A 89 -1.70 16.87 -10.14
CA LYS A 89 -0.57 17.24 -10.96
C LYS A 89 0.73 16.65 -10.41
N LEU A 90 1.73 16.47 -11.26
CA LEU A 90 3.05 15.93 -10.83
C LEU A 90 3.65 16.77 -9.70
N GLU A 91 3.55 18.09 -9.77
CA GLU A 91 4.12 19.05 -8.82
C GLU A 91 3.47 18.97 -7.42
N GLU A 92 2.23 18.49 -7.33
CA GLU A 92 1.47 18.37 -6.10
C GLU A 92 1.74 17.03 -5.38
N ARG A 93 2.24 16.04 -6.14
CA ARG A 93 2.49 14.69 -5.61
C ARG A 93 3.78 14.67 -4.79
N GLY A 94 3.67 14.37 -3.51
CA GLY A 94 4.80 14.43 -2.59
C GLY A 94 4.81 15.68 -1.70
N GLY A 95 3.91 16.63 -1.89
CA GLY A 95 3.80 17.82 -1.03
C GLY A 95 3.54 17.52 0.45
N MET A 96 3.01 16.32 0.77
CA MET A 96 2.78 15.83 2.14
C MET A 96 3.99 15.13 2.76
N LEU A 97 5.05 14.82 2.01
CA LEU A 97 6.23 14.11 2.53
C LEU A 97 6.99 14.86 3.64
N PRO A 98 6.98 16.23 3.73
CA PRO A 98 7.55 16.93 4.88
C PRO A 98 6.94 16.54 6.24
N HIS A 99 5.73 15.96 6.30
CA HIS A 99 5.15 15.41 7.53
C HIS A 99 5.81 14.10 7.98
N ARG A 100 6.74 13.56 7.17
CA ARG A 100 7.56 12.39 7.48
C ARG A 100 6.75 11.17 7.91
N PRO A 101 5.81 10.66 7.09
CA PRO A 101 5.21 9.36 7.36
C PRO A 101 6.31 8.29 7.48
N ASP A 102 5.97 7.12 8.00
CA ASP A 102 6.94 6.02 8.05
C ASP A 102 7.30 5.51 6.64
N MET A 103 6.29 5.47 5.78
CA MET A 103 6.40 5.01 4.39
C MET A 103 5.64 5.94 3.43
N ALA A 104 5.97 5.85 2.16
CA ALA A 104 5.15 6.43 1.09
C ALA A 104 5.21 5.52 -0.15
N SER A 105 4.13 5.47 -0.94
CA SER A 105 4.13 4.71 -2.17
C SER A 105 5.00 5.38 -3.23
N LEU A 106 5.68 4.58 -4.05
CA LEU A 106 6.52 4.99 -5.16
C LEU A 106 6.27 4.08 -6.35
N ALA A 107 5.38 4.48 -7.27
CA ALA A 107 5.24 3.77 -8.53
C ALA A 107 6.52 3.95 -9.35
N THR A 108 7.17 2.85 -9.71
CA THR A 108 8.50 2.88 -10.36
C THR A 108 8.44 2.88 -11.89
N GLY A 109 7.30 3.28 -12.45
CA GLY A 109 7.06 3.49 -13.88
C GLY A 109 5.67 4.02 -14.13
N SER A 110 5.45 4.53 -15.35
CA SER A 110 4.12 4.95 -15.80
C SER A 110 3.29 3.73 -16.22
N VAL A 111 1.98 3.79 -15.98
CA VAL A 111 1.05 2.72 -16.37
C VAL A 111 -0.24 3.30 -16.94
N ASN A 112 -0.73 2.68 -18.01
CA ASN A 112 -1.99 3.06 -18.64
C ASN A 112 -3.16 2.41 -17.89
N PHE A 113 -3.66 3.06 -16.85
CA PHE A 113 -4.91 2.63 -16.23
C PHE A 113 -6.10 2.79 -17.20
N PRO A 114 -7.21 2.08 -16.99
CA PRO A 114 -8.31 2.06 -17.96
C PRO A 114 -8.88 3.44 -18.32
N THR A 115 -8.76 4.43 -17.45
CA THR A 115 -9.38 5.75 -17.60
C THR A 115 -8.40 6.92 -17.60
N PHE A 116 -7.12 6.68 -17.29
CA PHE A 116 -6.08 7.71 -17.28
C PHE A 116 -4.69 7.06 -17.26
N VAL A 117 -3.67 7.84 -17.60
CA VAL A 117 -2.28 7.45 -17.44
C VAL A 117 -1.83 7.78 -16.02
N ASN A 118 -1.36 6.77 -15.27
CA ASN A 118 -0.65 7.00 -14.02
C ASN A 118 0.79 7.37 -14.38
N GLU A 119 1.02 8.66 -14.62
CA GLU A 119 2.28 9.17 -15.15
C GLU A 119 3.35 9.21 -14.07
N ASN A 120 4.48 8.54 -14.33
CA ASN A 120 5.67 8.53 -13.48
C ASN A 120 6.91 8.53 -14.37
N PRO A 121 7.33 9.69 -14.90
CA PRO A 121 8.54 9.80 -15.69
C PRO A 121 9.78 9.55 -14.82
N PRO A 122 10.90 9.05 -15.39
CA PRO A 122 12.08 8.65 -14.63
C PRO A 122 12.64 9.71 -13.68
N ASP A 123 12.70 10.96 -14.12
CA ASP A 123 13.21 12.06 -13.28
C ASP A 123 12.30 12.37 -12.10
N PHE A 124 10.97 12.26 -12.30
CA PHE A 124 10.00 12.41 -11.23
C PHE A 124 10.13 11.30 -10.18
N ILE A 125 10.30 10.04 -10.62
CA ILE A 125 10.53 8.89 -9.72
C ILE A 125 11.79 9.13 -8.88
N ARG A 126 12.91 9.52 -9.50
CA ARG A 126 14.16 9.84 -8.80
C ARG A 126 14.00 11.01 -7.84
N GLY A 127 13.26 12.04 -8.22
CA GLY A 127 12.95 13.20 -7.37
C GLY A 127 12.17 12.80 -6.12
N LEU A 128 11.11 12.00 -6.27
CA LEU A 128 10.34 11.47 -5.13
C LEU A 128 11.20 10.56 -4.24
N ALA A 129 11.97 9.64 -4.84
CA ALA A 129 12.85 8.74 -4.10
C ALA A 129 13.90 9.52 -3.29
N ARG A 130 14.49 10.58 -3.87
CA ARG A 130 15.41 11.49 -3.18
C ARG A 130 14.73 12.19 -2.01
N THR A 131 13.56 12.76 -2.22
CA THR A 131 12.78 13.41 -1.15
C THR A 131 12.45 12.44 -0.02
N MET A 132 12.04 11.22 -0.34
CA MET A 132 11.78 10.19 0.67
C MET A 132 13.05 9.82 1.44
N LEU A 133 14.20 9.71 0.75
CA LEU A 133 15.48 9.44 1.38
C LEU A 133 15.89 10.56 2.35
N ASP A 134 15.75 11.83 1.94
CA ASP A 134 16.12 13.01 2.73
C ASP A 134 15.24 13.15 3.99
N TYR A 135 13.97 12.75 3.92
CA TYR A 135 13.04 12.77 5.06
C TYR A 135 13.04 11.47 5.88
N ASP A 136 13.89 10.49 5.54
CA ASP A 136 13.92 9.17 6.18
C ASP A 136 12.60 8.40 6.09
N ILE A 137 11.94 8.52 4.93
CA ILE A 137 10.69 7.82 4.59
C ILE A 137 11.05 6.56 3.80
N LYS A 138 10.45 5.42 4.14
CA LYS A 138 10.62 4.17 3.41
C LYS A 138 9.72 4.13 2.18
N PRO A 139 10.25 4.06 0.95
CA PRO A 139 9.41 3.81 -0.22
C PRO A 139 8.81 2.40 -0.20
N GLU A 140 7.50 2.28 -0.48
CA GLU A 140 6.90 1.07 -1.02
C GLU A 140 6.91 1.19 -2.54
N CYS A 141 7.75 0.40 -3.20
CA CYS A 141 7.84 0.42 -4.65
C CYS A 141 6.66 -0.35 -5.26
N GLU A 142 5.69 0.36 -5.83
CA GLU A 142 4.52 -0.25 -6.49
C GLU A 142 4.88 -0.70 -7.90
N LEU A 143 4.65 -1.98 -8.19
CA LEU A 143 4.99 -2.64 -9.45
C LEU A 143 3.71 -3.05 -10.17
N PHE A 144 3.48 -2.48 -11.34
CA PHE A 144 2.35 -2.75 -12.22
C PHE A 144 2.76 -3.51 -13.49
N ASP A 145 4.07 -3.64 -13.72
CA ASP A 145 4.66 -4.47 -14.76
C ASP A 145 6.11 -4.87 -14.41
N LEU A 146 6.67 -5.79 -15.20
CA LEU A 146 8.01 -6.33 -14.99
C LEU A 146 9.12 -5.27 -15.08
N ALA A 147 9.02 -4.30 -15.98
CA ALA A 147 10.04 -3.27 -16.15
C ALA A 147 10.22 -2.44 -14.88
N MET A 148 9.14 -2.23 -14.14
CA MET A 148 9.17 -1.49 -12.89
C MET A 148 10.04 -2.17 -11.82
N LEU A 149 10.13 -3.50 -11.82
CA LEU A 149 11.02 -4.24 -10.92
C LEU A 149 12.51 -3.94 -11.22
N TYR A 150 12.88 -3.85 -12.48
CA TYR A 150 14.24 -3.48 -12.87
C TYR A 150 14.57 -2.04 -12.50
N ASN A 151 13.59 -1.12 -12.66
CA ASN A 151 13.74 0.27 -12.21
C ASN A 151 13.99 0.36 -10.69
N VAL A 152 13.39 -0.51 -9.86
CA VAL A 152 13.73 -0.60 -8.43
C VAL A 152 15.19 -0.97 -8.23
N GLY A 153 15.70 -1.94 -9.03
CA GLY A 153 17.11 -2.33 -9.03
C GLY A 153 18.03 -1.15 -9.30
N ASP A 154 17.71 -0.34 -10.32
CA ASP A 154 18.48 0.84 -10.69
C ASP A 154 18.46 1.89 -9.56
N LEU A 155 17.30 2.16 -8.96
CA LEU A 155 17.19 3.09 -7.82
C LEU A 155 18.00 2.64 -6.59
N VAL A 156 18.11 1.33 -6.35
CA VAL A 156 18.98 0.76 -5.29
C VAL A 156 20.45 0.98 -5.63
N GLN A 157 20.86 0.76 -6.89
CA GLN A 157 22.24 0.98 -7.35
C GLN A 157 22.63 2.45 -7.32
N GLU A 158 21.71 3.35 -7.62
CA GLU A 158 21.86 4.81 -7.52
C GLU A 158 21.92 5.31 -6.06
N GLY A 159 21.68 4.43 -5.06
CA GLY A 159 21.65 4.80 -3.63
C GLY A 159 20.41 5.59 -3.23
N LEU A 160 19.35 5.58 -4.02
CA LEU A 160 18.10 6.28 -3.74
C LEU A 160 17.14 5.50 -2.85
N LEU A 161 17.34 4.19 -2.72
CA LEU A 161 16.53 3.32 -1.86
C LEU A 161 17.40 2.66 -0.79
N LYS A 162 17.00 2.79 0.48
CA LYS A 162 17.65 2.08 1.61
C LYS A 162 17.30 0.59 1.58
N LYS A 163 18.30 -0.25 1.83
CA LYS A 163 18.10 -1.71 1.98
C LYS A 163 17.52 -2.07 3.35
N PRO A 164 16.73 -3.15 3.43
CA PRO A 164 16.15 -3.91 2.31
C PRO A 164 15.08 -3.09 1.59
N PRO A 165 14.99 -3.08 0.25
CA PRO A 165 13.87 -2.42 -0.42
C PRO A 165 12.57 -3.20 -0.16
N HIS A 166 11.42 -2.52 -0.23
CA HIS A 166 10.11 -3.14 -0.15
C HIS A 166 9.34 -2.90 -1.44
N VAL A 167 8.80 -3.98 -2.02
CA VAL A 167 8.03 -3.91 -3.25
C VAL A 167 6.60 -4.41 -3.02
N GLN A 168 5.66 -3.82 -3.75
CA GLN A 168 4.26 -4.21 -3.76
C GLN A 168 3.85 -4.60 -5.18
N PHE A 169 3.63 -5.89 -5.44
CA PHE A 169 3.07 -6.36 -6.69
C PHE A 169 1.59 -6.03 -6.76
N VAL A 170 1.17 -5.25 -7.76
CA VAL A 170 -0.22 -4.83 -7.94
C VAL A 170 -0.81 -5.53 -9.15
N LEU A 171 -1.77 -6.43 -8.91
CA LEU A 171 -2.28 -7.38 -9.88
C LEU A 171 -3.77 -7.16 -10.18
N GLY A 172 -4.16 -7.39 -11.43
CA GLY A 172 -5.57 -7.41 -11.82
C GLY A 172 -6.13 -6.10 -12.37
N ILE A 173 -5.29 -5.09 -12.58
CA ILE A 173 -5.68 -3.88 -13.31
C ILE A 173 -5.52 -4.13 -14.81
N LYS A 174 -6.51 -3.73 -15.61
CA LYS A 174 -6.42 -3.77 -17.06
C LYS A 174 -5.25 -2.92 -17.54
N ASN A 175 -4.48 -3.42 -18.50
CA ASN A 175 -3.26 -2.83 -19.07
C ASN A 175 -2.04 -2.84 -18.12
N ALA A 176 -2.08 -3.63 -17.05
CA ALA A 176 -0.99 -3.85 -16.10
C ALA A 176 -0.84 -5.37 -15.83
N LEU A 177 -0.11 -5.77 -14.80
CA LEU A 177 0.07 -7.18 -14.44
C LEU A 177 -1.30 -7.87 -14.24
N PRO A 178 -1.59 -8.95 -14.97
CA PRO A 178 -2.81 -9.71 -14.76
C PRO A 178 -2.76 -10.46 -13.42
N ALA A 179 -3.90 -10.61 -12.76
CA ALA A 179 -4.01 -11.44 -11.55
C ALA A 179 -3.99 -12.93 -11.96
N ARG A 180 -2.79 -13.46 -12.11
CA ARG A 180 -2.50 -14.86 -12.38
C ARG A 180 -1.36 -15.32 -11.50
N ARG A 181 -1.50 -16.49 -10.91
CA ARG A 181 -0.52 -17.05 -9.97
C ARG A 181 0.86 -17.19 -10.60
N GLU A 182 0.93 -17.73 -11.80
CA GLU A 182 2.19 -17.93 -12.55
C GLU A 182 2.92 -16.62 -12.83
N ILE A 183 2.21 -15.51 -12.98
CA ILE A 183 2.81 -14.18 -13.15
C ILE A 183 3.44 -13.73 -11.83
N LEU A 184 2.72 -13.84 -10.71
CA LEU A 184 3.27 -13.49 -9.40
C LEU A 184 4.50 -14.33 -9.04
N GLU A 185 4.46 -15.65 -9.30
CA GLU A 185 5.59 -16.56 -9.08
C GLU A 185 6.81 -16.15 -9.93
N PHE A 186 6.58 -15.76 -11.19
CA PHE A 186 7.64 -15.27 -12.07
C PHE A 186 8.24 -13.97 -11.54
N GLU A 187 7.41 -12.98 -11.17
CA GLU A 187 7.87 -11.70 -10.60
C GLU A 187 8.70 -11.92 -9.32
N ILE A 188 8.25 -12.80 -8.41
CA ILE A 188 9.00 -13.16 -7.19
C ILE A 188 10.35 -13.79 -7.55
N ALA A 189 10.38 -14.66 -8.56
CA ALA A 189 11.63 -15.28 -9.02
C ALA A 189 12.61 -14.24 -9.58
N GLN A 190 12.13 -13.24 -10.32
CA GLN A 190 12.95 -12.12 -10.79
C GLN A 190 13.40 -11.23 -9.63
N LEU A 191 12.49 -10.88 -8.69
CA LEU A 191 12.84 -10.11 -7.50
C LEU A 191 13.99 -10.73 -6.71
N LYS A 192 13.95 -12.04 -6.46
CA LYS A 192 15.01 -12.76 -5.76
C LYS A 192 16.37 -12.74 -6.47
N LYS A 193 16.38 -12.65 -7.80
CA LYS A 193 17.62 -12.54 -8.59
C LYS A 193 18.20 -11.13 -8.54
N ILE A 194 17.35 -10.10 -8.62
CA ILE A 194 17.75 -8.69 -8.73
C ILE A 194 18.03 -8.10 -7.35
N LEU A 195 17.14 -8.39 -6.38
CA LEU A 195 17.13 -7.83 -5.03
C LEU A 195 16.85 -8.93 -3.99
N PRO A 196 17.82 -9.80 -3.71
CA PRO A 196 17.63 -11.00 -2.87
C PRO A 196 17.17 -10.68 -1.44
N ASP A 197 17.51 -9.49 -0.93
CA ASP A 197 17.16 -9.04 0.42
C ASP A 197 15.82 -8.28 0.47
N ALA A 198 15.16 -8.08 -0.69
CA ALA A 198 13.91 -7.33 -0.73
C ALA A 198 12.78 -8.06 0.02
N THR A 199 11.99 -7.28 0.75
CA THR A 199 10.69 -7.72 1.25
C THR A 199 9.61 -7.42 0.19
N TRP A 200 8.52 -8.18 0.19
CA TRP A 200 7.47 -7.99 -0.79
C TRP A 200 6.07 -8.26 -0.25
N GLY A 201 5.12 -7.54 -0.80
CA GLY A 201 3.69 -7.76 -0.64
C GLY A 201 2.99 -7.91 -1.99
N ALA A 202 1.73 -8.35 -1.97
CA ALA A 202 0.90 -8.39 -3.16
C ALA A 202 -0.51 -7.84 -2.88
N ALA A 203 -1.03 -7.08 -3.85
CA ALA A 203 -2.37 -6.52 -3.88
C ALA A 203 -3.13 -7.05 -5.11
N GLY A 204 -4.31 -7.59 -4.88
CA GLY A 204 -5.24 -7.96 -5.94
C GLY A 204 -6.38 -6.95 -6.04
N LEU A 205 -6.66 -6.43 -7.25
CA LEU A 205 -7.68 -5.42 -7.47
C LEU A 205 -9.04 -6.04 -7.78
N GLY A 206 -10.09 -5.46 -7.21
CA GLY A 206 -11.46 -5.90 -7.38
C GLY A 206 -11.65 -7.35 -6.92
N ARG A 207 -12.27 -8.17 -7.74
CA ARG A 207 -12.56 -9.60 -7.44
C ARG A 207 -11.33 -10.45 -7.12
N HIS A 208 -10.14 -9.98 -7.49
CA HIS A 208 -8.87 -10.71 -7.31
C HIS A 208 -8.24 -10.53 -5.93
N GLN A 209 -8.78 -9.62 -5.09
CA GLN A 209 -8.16 -9.27 -3.80
C GLN A 209 -7.96 -10.51 -2.90
N LEU A 210 -8.99 -11.30 -2.69
CA LEU A 210 -8.90 -12.47 -1.82
C LEU A 210 -7.96 -13.54 -2.36
N GLU A 211 -8.04 -13.82 -3.66
CA GLU A 211 -7.21 -14.83 -4.31
C GLU A 211 -5.72 -14.48 -4.25
N VAL A 212 -5.38 -13.20 -4.51
CA VAL A 212 -3.99 -12.72 -4.40
C VAL A 212 -3.50 -12.77 -2.96
N ASN A 213 -4.35 -12.52 -1.96
CA ASN A 213 -3.98 -12.69 -0.55
C ASN A 213 -3.64 -14.16 -0.22
N HIS A 214 -4.39 -15.14 -0.77
CA HIS A 214 -4.04 -16.55 -0.64
C HIS A 214 -2.65 -16.84 -1.23
N TRP A 215 -2.36 -16.36 -2.44
CA TRP A 215 -1.05 -16.56 -3.09
C TRP A 215 0.08 -15.89 -2.30
N ALA A 216 -0.13 -14.65 -1.82
CA ALA A 216 0.87 -13.95 -1.03
C ALA A 216 1.23 -14.71 0.26
N LEU A 217 0.23 -15.21 0.99
CA LEU A 217 0.43 -15.99 2.20
C LEU A 217 1.19 -17.29 1.93
N GLU A 218 0.80 -18.03 0.89
CA GLU A 218 1.40 -19.31 0.51
C GLU A 218 2.85 -19.13 0.03
N LEU A 219 3.12 -18.10 -0.78
CA LEU A 219 4.45 -17.85 -1.35
C LEU A 219 5.40 -17.08 -0.42
N GLY A 220 4.94 -16.75 0.80
CA GLY A 220 5.78 -16.16 1.86
C GLY A 220 5.87 -14.64 1.84
N GLY A 221 5.03 -13.96 1.06
CA GLY A 221 4.94 -12.49 1.01
C GLY A 221 4.02 -11.91 2.08
N HIS A 222 3.75 -10.63 1.96
CA HIS A 222 2.85 -9.85 2.79
C HIS A 222 1.55 -9.55 2.03
N CYS A 223 0.48 -9.21 2.74
CA CYS A 223 -0.84 -9.00 2.15
C CYS A 223 -1.24 -7.52 2.20
N ARG A 224 -1.87 -7.07 1.11
CA ARG A 224 -2.64 -5.81 1.11
C ARG A 224 -4.11 -6.13 0.86
N THR A 225 -4.99 -5.45 1.61
CA THR A 225 -6.45 -5.54 1.50
C THR A 225 -7.07 -4.18 1.83
N GLY A 226 -8.37 -4.03 1.65
CA GLY A 226 -9.09 -2.80 1.98
C GLY A 226 -10.05 -2.34 0.90
N LEU A 227 -10.87 -1.37 1.24
CA LEU A 227 -11.94 -0.84 0.39
C LEU A 227 -11.42 -0.07 -0.82
N GLU A 228 -10.19 0.43 -0.77
CA GLU A 228 -9.53 1.04 -1.93
C GLU A 228 -9.46 0.06 -3.10
N ASP A 229 -9.05 -1.17 -2.82
CA ASP A 229 -8.76 -2.18 -3.84
C ASP A 229 -10.00 -2.98 -4.21
N ASN A 230 -10.93 -3.21 -3.25
CA ASN A 230 -12.17 -3.93 -3.47
C ASN A 230 -13.23 -3.58 -2.41
N ILE A 231 -14.38 -3.09 -2.85
CA ILE A 231 -15.50 -2.78 -1.97
C ILE A 231 -16.37 -4.00 -1.62
N ARG A 232 -16.05 -5.19 -2.16
CA ARG A 232 -16.83 -6.40 -1.93
C ARG A 232 -16.12 -7.36 -0.99
N PHE A 233 -16.90 -7.97 -0.11
CA PHE A 233 -16.42 -9.09 0.70
C PHE A 233 -16.33 -10.36 -0.15
N ASP A 234 -17.39 -10.64 -0.91
CA ASP A 234 -17.48 -11.74 -1.86
C ASP A 234 -18.32 -11.31 -3.10
N LYS A 235 -18.68 -12.27 -3.96
CA LYS A 235 -19.48 -11.99 -5.16
C LYS A 235 -20.90 -11.52 -4.85
N ASP A 236 -21.43 -11.83 -3.66
CA ASP A 236 -22.84 -11.64 -3.31
C ASP A 236 -23.09 -10.38 -2.46
N ARG A 237 -22.08 -9.92 -1.70
CA ARG A 237 -22.24 -8.75 -0.82
C ARG A 237 -21.05 -7.80 -0.80
N LEU A 238 -21.33 -6.54 -0.45
CA LEU A 238 -20.33 -5.55 -0.13
C LEU A 238 -19.63 -5.87 1.21
N ALA A 239 -18.40 -5.44 1.35
CA ALA A 239 -17.71 -5.41 2.63
C ALA A 239 -18.35 -4.34 3.54
N LYS A 240 -18.48 -4.66 4.82
CA LYS A 240 -19.07 -3.76 5.82
C LYS A 240 -18.07 -2.68 6.26
N SER A 241 -16.78 -2.99 6.26
CA SER A 241 -15.70 -2.08 6.67
C SER A 241 -14.34 -2.59 6.18
N ASN A 242 -13.31 -1.76 6.31
CA ASN A 242 -11.91 -2.16 6.15
C ASN A 242 -11.53 -3.25 7.16
N ALA A 243 -11.98 -3.13 8.40
CA ALA A 243 -11.73 -4.11 9.46
C ALA A 243 -12.24 -5.51 9.10
N GLU A 244 -13.41 -5.62 8.45
CA GLU A 244 -13.93 -6.91 7.99
C GLU A 244 -13.00 -7.59 6.96
N LEU A 245 -12.44 -6.81 6.04
CA LEU A 245 -11.49 -7.31 5.04
C LEU A 245 -10.15 -7.70 5.68
N VAL A 246 -9.65 -6.93 6.65
CA VAL A 246 -8.45 -7.23 7.42
C VAL A 246 -8.64 -8.50 8.25
N ALA A 247 -9.74 -8.61 9.00
CA ALA A 247 -10.05 -9.79 9.81
C ALA A 247 -10.09 -11.07 8.97
N ARG A 248 -10.60 -11.00 7.73
CA ARG A 248 -10.58 -12.12 6.79
C ARG A 248 -9.15 -12.57 6.48
N VAL A 249 -8.25 -11.64 6.16
CA VAL A 249 -6.83 -11.95 5.87
C VAL A 249 -6.12 -12.47 7.13
N ALA A 250 -6.37 -11.85 8.28
CA ALA A 250 -5.81 -12.31 9.57
C ALA A 250 -6.19 -13.76 9.89
N ALA A 251 -7.46 -14.12 9.67
CA ALA A 251 -7.93 -15.50 9.84
C ALA A 251 -7.29 -16.48 8.85
N LEU A 252 -7.03 -16.05 7.61
CA LEU A 252 -6.38 -16.87 6.60
C LEU A 252 -4.91 -17.19 6.94
N CYS A 253 -4.20 -16.33 7.66
CA CYS A 253 -2.79 -16.54 7.99
C CYS A 253 -2.53 -17.92 8.59
N ALA A 254 -3.40 -18.39 9.49
CA ALA A 254 -3.22 -19.68 10.17
C ALA A 254 -3.24 -20.88 9.22
N GLN A 255 -3.99 -20.81 8.10
CA GLN A 255 -4.06 -21.86 7.09
C GLN A 255 -2.72 -22.07 6.38
N TYR A 256 -1.86 -21.06 6.39
CA TYR A 256 -0.52 -21.08 5.77
C TYR A 256 0.61 -21.12 6.81
N GLY A 257 0.31 -21.54 8.07
CA GLY A 257 1.30 -21.58 9.14
C GLY A 257 1.86 -20.20 9.53
N ARG A 258 1.09 -19.14 9.25
CA ARG A 258 1.45 -17.74 9.50
C ARG A 258 0.54 -17.10 10.54
N ARG A 259 0.84 -15.90 10.94
CA ARG A 259 0.00 -15.02 11.77
C ARG A 259 0.18 -13.57 11.36
N PRO A 260 -0.75 -12.68 11.67
CA PRO A 260 -0.50 -11.24 11.54
C PRO A 260 0.78 -10.84 12.29
N ALA A 261 1.56 -9.96 11.70
CA ALA A 261 2.71 -9.34 12.35
C ALA A 261 2.23 -8.34 13.41
N THR A 262 2.95 -8.21 14.50
CA THR A 262 2.80 -7.03 15.36
C THR A 262 3.41 -5.80 14.68
N ALA A 263 3.04 -4.59 15.11
CA ALA A 263 3.63 -3.35 14.59
C ALA A 263 5.16 -3.33 14.73
N ALA A 264 5.68 -3.80 15.85
CA ALA A 264 7.13 -3.89 16.09
C ALA A 264 7.83 -4.87 15.13
N GLU A 265 7.22 -6.04 14.86
CA GLU A 265 7.73 -7.00 13.89
C GLU A 265 7.68 -6.44 12.46
N ALA A 266 6.59 -5.78 12.08
CA ALA A 266 6.44 -5.16 10.78
C ALA A 266 7.53 -4.09 10.56
N ARG A 267 7.79 -3.22 11.55
CA ARG A 267 8.86 -2.23 11.50
C ARG A 267 10.23 -2.87 11.32
N LYS A 268 10.51 -3.95 12.06
CA LYS A 268 11.77 -4.71 11.92
C LYS A 268 11.91 -5.34 10.54
N ILE A 269 10.87 -5.98 10.02
CA ILE A 269 10.87 -6.62 8.68
C ILE A 269 11.14 -5.57 7.59
N LEU A 270 10.49 -4.41 7.69
CA LEU A 270 10.62 -3.31 6.71
C LEU A 270 11.89 -2.47 6.91
N GLY A 271 12.66 -2.68 7.98
CA GLY A 271 13.85 -1.88 8.29
C GLY A 271 13.51 -0.43 8.62
N LEU A 272 12.37 -0.20 9.28
CA LEU A 272 11.94 1.12 9.70
C LEU A 272 12.55 1.50 11.05
N ARG A 273 12.66 2.82 11.28
CA ARG A 273 12.97 3.36 12.62
C ARG A 273 11.96 2.85 13.66
N PRO A 274 12.30 2.86 14.95
CA PRO A 274 11.31 2.62 16.01
C PRO A 274 10.09 3.54 15.86
N SER A 275 8.96 3.13 16.46
CA SER A 275 7.76 3.97 16.47
C SER A 275 8.07 5.35 17.07
N ARG A 276 7.33 6.36 16.60
CA ARG A 276 7.40 7.74 17.15
C ARG A 276 6.79 7.84 18.55
N ILE A 277 5.95 6.86 18.89
CA ILE A 277 5.22 6.77 20.16
C ILE A 277 5.40 5.39 20.75
#